data_554e0a31b1638e41dd5b365950712205
#
_entry.id   554e0a31b1638e41dd5b365950712205
#
_cell.length_a   1.000
_cell.length_b   1.000
_cell.length_c   1.000
_cell.angle_alpha   90.00
_cell.angle_beta   90.00
_cell.angle_gamma   90.00
#
_symmetry.space_group_name_H-M   'P 1'
#
loop_
_entity.id
_entity.type
_entity.pdbx_description
1 polymer ?
#
loop_
_entity_poly.entity_id
_entity_poly.type
_entity_poly.pdbx_seq_one_letter_code
_entity_poly.pdbx_strand_id
1 'polypeptide(L)'
;MRRRDFLKAAGAAGAAMTFCTTTETKGLSRNIDTARTREYLRSLMPSREQVRNFIHGRQGPEKLSRNQGWTFDSDLGWVLCDSIRPRSVDGSKGFYSYETDGARKVVNFPDKPSRIHTYGNSFTHCDQVSDGETWQEYLAAHLQEPIRNYGVGGYSVYQAFRRMLKVEKENGAEYIILNIWDDDHFRNLDSWRSIRFGHRTSCGFTLPYLQVNVQQDRCKQIENICRKPEDVYKLCDEDFIWQKFKDDPVLQLVLATRSGENVSQKLVELVAESFGVADRTNTDTKAAQRIRKIHTEAALYATKNIVTWTEQFVKKTGKKLMVILSFSQGNIAKELRGMSRFDESFVNWLKDKPYPVIDMRDFFRGDYARFKVDVNTYLKRYYIGHHNPAGNFFTAWAIKNRVVEWLDPSPVPYR
;
A
#
# COMPACT_ATOMS: atom_id res chain seq x y z
N MET A 1 -25.08 45.79 3.26
CA MET A 1 -25.72 44.60 3.87
C MET A 1 -24.72 43.91 4.74
N ARG A 2 -25.00 43.77 6.02
CA ARG A 2 -23.99 43.46 7.05
C ARG A 2 -23.80 41.95 7.24
N ARG A 3 -22.56 41.57 7.49
CA ARG A 3 -21.99 40.23 7.73
C ARG A 3 -22.59 39.43 8.93
N ARG A 4 -23.86 39.59 9.28
CA ARG A 4 -24.46 39.02 10.52
C ARG A 4 -25.61 38.02 10.31
N ASP A 5 -26.01 37.71 9.07
CA ASP A 5 -27.18 36.85 8.83
C ASP A 5 -26.85 35.43 8.31
N PHE A 6 -25.57 35.01 8.35
CA PHE A 6 -25.16 33.68 7.85
C PHE A 6 -24.87 32.65 8.96
N LEU A 7 -25.22 32.96 10.21
CA LEU A 7 -24.92 32.11 11.39
C LEU A 7 -26.14 31.54 12.11
N LYS A 8 -27.32 31.44 11.44
CA LYS A 8 -28.54 30.91 12.07
C LYS A 8 -29.20 29.71 11.34
N ALA A 9 -28.48 28.97 10.52
CA ALA A 9 -28.99 27.76 9.88
C ALA A 9 -28.11 26.52 10.05
N ALA A 10 -27.41 26.40 11.20
CA ALA A 10 -26.63 25.21 11.55
C ALA A 10 -26.91 24.83 13.01
N GLY A 11 -28.14 24.46 13.28
CA GLY A 11 -28.54 24.00 14.60
C GLY A 11 -29.77 23.11 14.49
N ALA A 12 -29.58 21.79 14.38
CA ALA A 12 -30.43 20.71 14.82
C ALA A 12 -30.23 19.45 13.94
N ALA A 13 -29.13 18.75 14.13
CA ALA A 13 -29.07 17.30 13.93
C ALA A 13 -28.19 16.72 15.04
N GLY A 14 -28.74 16.66 16.23
CA GLY A 14 -28.19 15.92 17.35
C GLY A 14 -28.28 14.43 17.01
N ALA A 15 -27.20 13.86 16.48
CA ALA A 15 -27.05 12.42 16.44
C ALA A 15 -26.74 11.94 17.87
N ALA A 16 -27.70 11.27 18.47
CA ALA A 16 -27.54 10.54 19.72
C ALA A 16 -26.33 9.59 19.57
N MET A 17 -25.26 9.87 20.32
CA MET A 17 -24.21 8.90 20.60
C MET A 17 -24.82 7.82 21.50
N THR A 18 -25.33 6.77 20.90
CA THR A 18 -25.59 5.53 21.61
C THR A 18 -24.23 4.98 22.00
N PHE A 19 -23.90 5.07 23.29
CA PHE A 19 -22.82 4.31 23.90
C PHE A 19 -23.13 2.83 23.69
N CYS A 20 -22.53 2.26 22.61
CA CYS A 20 -22.52 0.82 22.45
C CYS A 20 -21.58 0.27 23.53
N THR A 21 -22.15 -0.27 24.56
CA THR A 21 -21.45 -1.05 25.58
C THR A 21 -20.56 -2.05 24.89
N THR A 22 -19.26 -2.00 25.21
CA THR A 22 -18.27 -2.98 24.85
C THR A 22 -18.75 -4.36 25.26
N THR A 23 -19.31 -5.12 24.34
CA THR A 23 -19.39 -6.56 24.48
C THR A 23 -17.95 -7.05 24.46
N GLU A 24 -17.44 -7.37 25.63
CA GLU A 24 -16.18 -8.08 25.81
C GLU A 24 -16.16 -9.28 24.87
N THR A 25 -15.23 -9.28 23.93
CA THR A 25 -14.84 -10.47 23.17
C THR A 25 -14.12 -11.42 24.13
N LYS A 26 -14.90 -12.04 25.02
CA LYS A 26 -14.45 -13.16 25.83
C LYS A 26 -14.30 -14.37 24.91
N GLY A 27 -13.07 -14.74 24.55
CA GLY A 27 -12.87 -16.08 24.03
C GLY A 27 -11.66 -16.39 23.16
N LEU A 28 -11.02 -15.43 22.51
CA LEU A 28 -9.96 -15.73 21.52
C LEU A 28 -8.59 -16.09 22.09
N SER A 29 -8.35 -15.87 23.39
CA SER A 29 -7.03 -15.99 24.03
C SER A 29 -6.55 -17.42 24.33
N ARG A 30 -7.25 -18.49 23.95
CA ARG A 30 -7.04 -19.80 24.63
C ARG A 30 -6.14 -20.83 23.94
N ASN A 31 -5.52 -20.61 22.76
CA ASN A 31 -4.82 -21.71 22.11
C ASN A 31 -3.55 -21.42 21.29
N ILE A 32 -3.00 -20.23 21.36
CA ILE A 32 -1.64 -20.01 20.88
C ILE A 32 -0.72 -20.03 22.09
N ASP A 33 0.40 -20.72 21.96
CA ASP A 33 1.45 -20.75 22.98
C ASP A 33 1.84 -19.30 23.36
N THR A 34 1.40 -18.88 24.54
CA THR A 34 1.63 -17.53 25.06
C THR A 34 3.10 -17.18 25.14
N ALA A 35 3.96 -18.17 25.48
CA ALA A 35 5.40 -17.98 25.58
C ALA A 35 6.00 -17.71 24.20
N ARG A 36 5.63 -18.49 23.19
CA ARG A 36 6.07 -18.33 21.82
C ARG A 36 5.56 -17.00 21.20
N THR A 37 4.35 -16.61 21.51
CA THR A 37 3.76 -15.34 21.05
C THR A 37 4.53 -14.15 21.64
N ARG A 38 4.83 -14.19 22.95
CA ARG A 38 5.63 -13.16 23.63
C ARG A 38 7.04 -13.09 23.06
N GLU A 39 7.72 -14.23 22.88
CA GLU A 39 9.05 -14.31 22.28
C GLU A 39 9.06 -13.69 20.88
N TYR A 40 8.09 -14.03 20.06
CA TYR A 40 7.96 -13.45 18.73
C TYR A 40 7.78 -11.94 18.77
N LEU A 41 6.83 -11.43 19.54
CA LEU A 41 6.60 -9.99 19.69
C LEU A 41 7.84 -9.27 20.24
N ARG A 42 8.50 -9.83 21.23
CA ARG A 42 9.79 -9.30 21.77
C ARG A 42 10.84 -9.21 20.70
N SER A 43 10.93 -10.20 19.82
CA SER A 43 11.89 -10.20 18.71
C SER A 43 11.65 -9.08 17.68
N LEU A 44 10.46 -8.44 17.67
CA LEU A 44 10.10 -7.35 16.77
C LEU A 44 10.35 -5.96 17.35
N MET A 45 10.69 -5.85 18.63
CA MET A 45 10.86 -4.58 19.33
C MET A 45 11.97 -3.75 18.70
N PRO A 46 11.72 -2.48 18.33
CA PRO A 46 12.78 -1.59 17.90
C PRO A 46 13.65 -1.16 19.10
N SER A 47 14.90 -0.85 18.86
CA SER A 47 15.71 -0.15 19.86
C SER A 47 15.26 1.33 19.97
N ARG A 48 15.51 1.96 21.12
CA ARG A 48 15.24 3.40 21.31
C ARG A 48 16.01 4.26 20.28
N GLU A 49 17.18 3.82 19.87
CA GLU A 49 17.96 4.50 18.82
C GLU A 49 17.28 4.41 17.45
N GLN A 50 16.74 3.23 17.09
CA GLN A 50 15.96 3.08 15.85
C GLN A 50 14.74 3.98 15.85
N VAL A 51 14.02 4.06 16.98
CA VAL A 51 12.86 4.97 17.14
C VAL A 51 13.28 6.43 16.98
N ARG A 52 14.34 6.85 17.68
CA ARG A 52 14.87 8.21 17.56
C ARG A 52 15.23 8.56 16.11
N ASN A 53 15.93 7.66 15.42
CA ASN A 53 16.33 7.86 14.04
C ASN A 53 15.14 7.91 13.08
N PHE A 54 14.07 7.19 13.38
CA PHE A 54 12.81 7.24 12.62
C PHE A 54 12.08 8.57 12.80
N ILE A 55 12.01 9.08 14.02
CA ILE A 55 11.28 10.32 14.33
C ILE A 55 12.04 11.56 13.83
N HIS A 56 13.33 11.65 14.09
CA HIS A 56 14.14 12.86 13.88
C HIS A 56 15.03 12.80 12.65
N GLY A 57 15.08 11.67 11.94
CA GLY A 57 16.10 11.39 10.95
C GLY A 57 17.48 11.17 11.60
N ARG A 58 18.45 10.71 10.82
CA ARG A 58 19.83 10.60 11.28
C ARG A 58 20.47 11.98 11.34
N GLN A 59 21.16 12.27 12.43
CA GLN A 59 21.92 13.48 12.63
C GLN A 59 23.36 13.30 12.10
N GLY A 60 23.96 14.37 11.57
CA GLY A 60 25.36 14.41 11.17
C GLY A 60 25.64 14.51 9.67
N PRO A 61 26.93 14.58 9.26
CA PRO A 61 27.33 14.77 7.85
C PRO A 61 26.92 13.62 6.92
N GLU A 62 26.58 12.47 7.46
CA GLU A 62 26.05 11.33 6.70
C GLU A 62 24.54 11.45 6.43
N LYS A 63 23.91 12.57 6.75
CA LYS A 63 22.47 12.81 6.69
C LYS A 63 21.86 12.48 5.33
N LEU A 64 22.55 12.77 4.24
CA LEU A 64 22.11 12.49 2.88
C LEU A 64 22.45 11.07 2.41
N SER A 65 23.60 10.52 2.84
CA SER A 65 24.09 9.24 2.29
C SER A 65 23.46 7.99 2.91
N ARG A 66 22.87 8.13 4.11
CA ARG A 66 22.28 7.00 4.86
C ARG A 66 20.88 7.32 5.43
N ASN A 67 20.23 8.36 4.95
CA ASN A 67 18.86 8.65 5.38
C ASN A 67 17.97 7.46 5.08
N GLN A 68 17.18 7.06 6.07
CA GLN A 68 16.15 6.04 5.85
C GLN A 68 15.12 6.53 4.84
N GLY A 69 15.12 7.85 4.50
CA GLY A 69 14.27 8.48 3.50
C GLY A 69 12.81 8.52 3.89
N TRP A 70 12.48 8.27 5.15
CA TRP A 70 11.15 8.43 5.73
C TRP A 70 11.22 8.99 7.14
N THR A 71 10.15 9.65 7.54
CA THR A 71 9.93 10.17 8.87
C THR A 71 8.51 9.88 9.33
N PHE A 72 8.27 10.00 10.63
CA PHE A 72 6.98 9.73 11.25
C PHE A 72 5.88 10.66 10.70
N ASP A 73 4.71 10.07 10.45
CA ASP A 73 3.45 10.77 10.20
C ASP A 73 2.35 10.09 11.01
N SER A 74 1.56 10.87 11.77
CA SER A 74 0.54 10.35 12.69
C SER A 74 -0.61 9.63 11.97
N ASP A 75 -0.96 10.09 10.75
CA ASP A 75 -2.08 9.56 9.98
C ASP A 75 -1.68 8.43 9.05
N LEU A 76 -0.48 8.51 8.49
CA LEU A 76 -0.01 7.60 7.44
C LEU A 76 1.01 6.57 7.97
N GLY A 77 1.52 6.76 9.19
CA GLY A 77 2.62 5.99 9.76
C GLY A 77 3.98 6.61 9.41
N TRP A 78 4.23 6.90 8.15
CA TRP A 78 5.44 7.58 7.67
C TRP A 78 5.19 8.32 6.36
N VAL A 79 6.05 9.31 6.09
CA VAL A 79 6.19 10.00 4.81
C VAL A 79 7.64 9.98 4.37
N LEU A 80 7.91 10.31 3.11
CA LEU A 80 9.26 10.31 2.56
C LEU A 80 9.92 11.68 2.71
N CYS A 81 11.25 11.69 2.73
CA CYS A 81 12.09 12.88 2.72
C CYS A 81 13.29 12.67 1.80
N ASP A 82 13.95 13.77 1.41
CA ASP A 82 15.12 13.77 0.54
C ASP A 82 16.14 12.74 0.97
N SER A 83 16.62 11.95 0.02
CA SER A 83 17.56 10.88 0.31
C SER A 83 18.32 10.41 -0.91
N ILE A 84 19.51 9.85 -0.66
CA ILE A 84 20.31 9.14 -1.66
C ILE A 84 20.26 7.65 -1.31
N ARG A 85 19.76 6.85 -2.23
CA ARG A 85 19.54 5.42 -2.01
C ARG A 85 20.57 4.59 -2.75
N PRO A 86 21.25 3.64 -2.07
CA PRO A 86 22.09 2.65 -2.74
C PRO A 86 21.23 1.62 -3.50
N ARG A 87 21.88 0.83 -4.35
CA ARG A 87 21.29 -0.31 -5.06
C ARG A 87 20.34 0.08 -6.20
N SER A 88 20.63 1.19 -6.87
CA SER A 88 20.07 1.48 -8.18
C SER A 88 20.75 0.61 -9.26
N VAL A 89 20.58 0.94 -10.54
CA VAL A 89 21.14 0.17 -11.65
C VAL A 89 22.67 0.06 -11.51
N ASP A 90 23.21 -1.13 -11.69
CA ASP A 90 24.64 -1.45 -11.61
C ASP A 90 25.30 -1.01 -10.29
N GLY A 91 24.54 -1.02 -9.18
CA GLY A 91 25.02 -0.61 -7.86
C GLY A 91 25.17 0.90 -7.70
N SER A 92 24.68 1.69 -8.64
CA SER A 92 24.65 3.15 -8.58
C SER A 92 23.74 3.65 -7.45
N LYS A 93 23.68 4.97 -7.29
CA LYS A 93 22.82 5.64 -6.30
C LYS A 93 21.61 6.28 -6.99
N GLY A 94 20.42 6.08 -6.44
CA GLY A 94 19.21 6.81 -6.82
C GLY A 94 19.04 8.07 -5.96
N PHE A 95 18.69 9.19 -6.59
CA PHE A 95 18.44 10.48 -5.91
C PHE A 95 16.95 10.71 -5.82
N TYR A 96 16.47 10.91 -4.59
CA TYR A 96 15.06 11.16 -4.27
C TYR A 96 14.93 12.53 -3.64
N SER A 97 14.18 13.42 -4.32
CA SER A 97 13.84 14.75 -3.84
C SER A 97 12.32 14.91 -3.80
N TYR A 98 11.84 15.76 -2.91
CA TYR A 98 10.41 15.96 -2.72
C TYR A 98 10.04 17.43 -2.74
N GLU A 99 8.87 17.72 -3.30
CA GLU A 99 8.23 19.01 -3.25
C GLU A 99 7.68 19.29 -1.83
N THR A 100 7.34 20.54 -1.55
CA THR A 100 6.83 20.95 -0.23
C THR A 100 5.54 20.26 0.19
N ASP A 101 4.74 19.81 -0.77
CA ASP A 101 3.51 19.02 -0.55
C ASP A 101 3.76 17.51 -0.46
N GLY A 102 5.05 17.12 -0.48
CA GLY A 102 5.51 15.75 -0.37
C GLY A 102 5.40 14.91 -1.65
N ALA A 103 5.03 15.47 -2.79
CA ALA A 103 5.17 14.80 -4.08
C ALA A 103 6.65 14.56 -4.39
N ARG A 104 7.00 13.48 -5.07
CA ARG A 104 8.33 13.32 -5.63
C ARG A 104 8.58 14.44 -6.63
N LYS A 105 9.83 14.95 -6.69
CA LYS A 105 10.19 16.08 -7.50
C LYS A 105 9.79 15.89 -8.97
N VAL A 106 9.11 16.88 -9.50
CA VAL A 106 8.75 16.95 -10.92
C VAL A 106 9.96 17.44 -11.70
N VAL A 107 10.37 16.68 -12.72
CA VAL A 107 11.52 17.01 -13.60
C VAL A 107 11.03 17.55 -14.92
N ASN A 108 10.06 16.89 -15.55
CA ASN A 108 9.48 17.34 -16.81
C ASN A 108 8.35 18.34 -16.57
N PHE A 109 8.48 19.54 -17.15
CA PHE A 109 7.48 20.61 -17.09
C PHE A 109 7.14 21.09 -15.67
N PRO A 110 8.13 21.36 -14.78
CA PRO A 110 7.87 21.71 -13.39
C PRO A 110 7.06 22.99 -13.20
N ASP A 111 7.11 23.92 -14.17
CA ASP A 111 6.41 25.20 -14.12
C ASP A 111 4.96 25.13 -14.61
N LYS A 112 4.50 23.96 -15.09
CA LYS A 112 3.13 23.78 -15.54
C LYS A 112 2.26 23.19 -14.41
N PRO A 113 0.97 23.55 -14.32
CA PRO A 113 0.05 22.90 -13.40
C PRO A 113 -0.15 21.43 -13.79
N SER A 114 -0.15 20.55 -12.79
CA SER A 114 -0.44 19.13 -12.99
C SER A 114 -1.94 18.88 -12.83
N ARG A 115 -2.53 18.20 -13.79
CA ARG A 115 -3.92 17.72 -13.71
C ARG A 115 -4.02 16.23 -13.39
N ILE A 116 -2.88 15.54 -13.26
CA ILE A 116 -2.81 14.10 -12.98
C ILE A 116 -1.99 13.87 -11.72
N HIS A 117 -2.59 13.22 -10.71
CA HIS A 117 -1.91 12.78 -9.51
C HIS A 117 -1.92 11.25 -9.41
N THR A 118 -0.81 10.68 -8.93
CA THR A 118 -0.63 9.23 -8.83
C THR A 118 -0.37 8.81 -7.38
N TYR A 119 -1.08 7.78 -6.93
CA TYR A 119 -1.04 7.26 -5.56
C TYR A 119 -0.76 5.76 -5.55
N GLY A 120 -0.02 5.29 -4.58
CA GLY A 120 0.34 3.89 -4.39
C GLY A 120 1.59 3.71 -3.54
N ASN A 121 2.26 2.60 -3.73
CA ASN A 121 3.43 2.16 -2.96
C ASN A 121 4.78 2.50 -3.64
N SER A 122 5.82 1.68 -3.39
CA SER A 122 7.15 1.81 -3.98
C SER A 122 7.19 1.66 -5.51
N PHE A 123 6.24 0.97 -6.13
CA PHE A 123 6.11 0.89 -7.59
C PHE A 123 5.47 2.14 -8.19
N THR A 124 4.73 2.92 -7.40
CA THR A 124 4.29 4.26 -7.78
C THR A 124 5.36 5.28 -7.52
N HIS A 125 6.00 5.22 -6.35
CA HIS A 125 7.16 6.05 -6.01
C HIS A 125 8.33 5.82 -6.97
N CYS A 126 8.45 4.62 -7.54
CA CYS A 126 9.58 4.14 -8.35
C CYS A 126 10.87 4.07 -7.54
N ASP A 127 10.89 3.21 -6.50
CA ASP A 127 12.10 2.94 -5.72
C ASP A 127 13.22 2.40 -6.63
N GLN A 128 14.47 2.70 -6.26
CA GLN A 128 15.72 2.31 -6.92
C GLN A 128 16.06 3.06 -8.22
N VAL A 129 15.30 4.09 -8.59
CA VAL A 129 15.63 4.98 -9.72
C VAL A 129 15.59 6.44 -9.27
N SER A 130 16.32 7.34 -9.96
CA SER A 130 16.37 8.77 -9.68
C SER A 130 15.09 9.50 -10.10
N ASP A 131 14.94 10.77 -9.71
CA ASP A 131 13.70 11.54 -9.90
C ASP A 131 13.21 11.58 -11.36
N GLY A 132 14.11 11.76 -12.33
CA GLY A 132 13.78 11.78 -13.76
C GLY A 132 13.51 10.41 -14.39
N GLU A 133 13.66 9.30 -13.67
CA GLU A 133 13.58 7.94 -14.19
C GLU A 133 12.30 7.21 -13.77
N THR A 134 11.31 7.93 -13.23
CA THR A 134 10.02 7.36 -12.84
C THR A 134 9.11 7.17 -14.06
N TRP A 135 8.15 6.24 -13.98
CA TRP A 135 7.21 6.07 -15.09
C TRP A 135 6.33 7.31 -15.31
N GLN A 136 6.09 8.11 -14.26
CA GLN A 136 5.40 9.39 -14.38
C GLN A 136 6.19 10.38 -15.22
N GLU A 137 7.51 10.46 -15.01
CA GLU A 137 8.37 11.36 -15.79
C GLU A 137 8.48 10.93 -17.24
N TYR A 138 8.61 9.62 -17.53
CA TYR A 138 8.55 9.12 -18.90
C TYR A 138 7.21 9.42 -19.59
N LEU A 139 6.10 9.26 -18.84
CA LEU A 139 4.77 9.56 -19.35
C LEU A 139 4.58 11.08 -19.54
N ALA A 140 5.03 11.91 -18.60
CA ALA A 140 5.00 13.37 -18.67
C ALA A 140 5.72 13.90 -19.90
N ALA A 141 6.88 13.32 -20.26
CA ALA A 141 7.61 13.66 -21.48
C ALA A 141 6.78 13.40 -22.75
N HIS A 142 6.02 12.31 -22.80
CA HIS A 142 5.10 12.01 -23.90
C HIS A 142 3.89 12.97 -23.97
N LEU A 143 3.32 13.29 -22.83
CA LEU A 143 2.12 14.14 -22.73
C LEU A 143 2.44 15.63 -22.86
N GLN A 144 3.70 16.04 -22.66
CA GLN A 144 4.15 17.42 -22.51
C GLN A 144 3.46 18.18 -21.37
N GLU A 145 3.09 17.47 -20.34
CA GLU A 145 2.48 18.00 -19.12
C GLU A 145 2.94 17.20 -17.88
N PRO A 146 3.05 17.83 -16.69
CA PRO A 146 3.58 17.18 -15.51
C PRO A 146 2.59 16.18 -14.94
N ILE A 147 3.13 15.16 -14.26
CA ILE A 147 2.37 14.19 -13.47
C ILE A 147 2.96 14.17 -12.06
N ARG A 148 2.14 14.44 -11.04
CA ARG A 148 2.61 14.42 -9.67
C ARG A 148 2.61 13.01 -9.10
N ASN A 149 3.70 12.65 -8.44
CA ASN A 149 3.92 11.34 -7.88
C ASN A 149 3.88 11.40 -6.35
N TYR A 150 2.77 10.93 -5.77
CA TYR A 150 2.56 10.80 -4.32
C TYR A 150 2.73 9.36 -3.81
N GLY A 151 3.37 8.49 -4.59
CA GLY A 151 3.73 7.15 -4.15
C GLY A 151 4.66 7.14 -2.96
N VAL A 152 4.52 6.17 -2.08
CA VAL A 152 5.38 6.02 -0.88
C VAL A 152 5.79 4.58 -0.69
N GLY A 153 7.09 4.33 -0.59
CA GLY A 153 7.62 2.99 -0.35
C GLY A 153 6.97 2.31 0.86
N GLY A 154 6.55 1.07 0.66
CA GLY A 154 5.93 0.25 1.70
C GLY A 154 4.45 0.51 1.99
N TYR A 155 3.80 1.48 1.37
CA TYR A 155 2.37 1.74 1.61
C TYR A 155 1.48 0.54 1.23
N SER A 156 0.37 0.42 1.95
CA SER A 156 -0.81 -0.34 1.56
C SER A 156 -1.71 0.50 0.65
N VAL A 157 -2.72 -0.13 0.03
CA VAL A 157 -3.75 0.61 -0.71
C VAL A 157 -4.49 1.58 0.21
N TYR A 158 -4.70 1.19 1.48
CA TYR A 158 -5.37 2.05 2.47
C TYR A 158 -4.54 3.28 2.83
N GLN A 159 -3.23 3.14 3.02
CA GLN A 159 -2.36 4.31 3.23
C GLN A 159 -2.32 5.23 2.00
N ALA A 160 -2.27 4.66 0.79
CA ALA A 160 -2.34 5.42 -0.46
C ALA A 160 -3.66 6.21 -0.58
N PHE A 161 -4.79 5.59 -0.25
CA PHE A 161 -6.10 6.23 -0.18
C PHE A 161 -6.15 7.37 0.84
N ARG A 162 -5.66 7.16 2.07
CA ARG A 162 -5.61 8.23 3.08
C ARG A 162 -4.75 9.40 2.63
N ARG A 163 -3.58 9.11 2.03
CA ARG A 163 -2.72 10.16 1.45
C ARG A 163 -3.43 10.93 0.35
N MET A 164 -4.14 10.22 -0.53
CA MET A 164 -4.97 10.84 -1.57
C MET A 164 -5.98 11.81 -0.97
N LEU A 165 -6.76 11.40 0.03
CA LEU A 165 -7.74 12.28 0.68
C LEU A 165 -7.10 13.54 1.26
N LYS A 166 -5.91 13.44 1.85
CA LYS A 166 -5.18 14.57 2.43
C LYS A 166 -4.70 15.53 1.34
N VAL A 167 -4.03 15.02 0.31
CA VAL A 167 -3.47 15.83 -0.78
C VAL A 167 -4.57 16.48 -1.61
N GLU A 168 -5.59 15.72 -2.01
CA GLU A 168 -6.65 16.21 -2.89
C GLU A 168 -7.55 17.26 -2.24
N LYS A 169 -7.52 17.40 -0.93
CA LYS A 169 -8.20 18.47 -0.20
C LYS A 169 -7.46 19.81 -0.32
N GLU A 170 -6.14 19.80 -0.38
CA GLU A 170 -5.28 20.98 -0.32
C GLU A 170 -4.77 21.37 -1.71
N ASN A 171 -4.41 20.40 -2.53
CA ASN A 171 -3.83 20.59 -3.86
C ASN A 171 -4.36 19.51 -4.82
N GLY A 172 -5.61 19.66 -5.23
CA GLY A 172 -6.32 18.61 -5.97
C GLY A 172 -6.06 18.62 -7.46
N ALA A 173 -6.02 17.42 -8.06
CA ALA A 173 -6.01 17.20 -9.50
C ALA A 173 -7.40 16.80 -10.03
N GLU A 174 -7.60 16.91 -11.33
CA GLU A 174 -8.80 16.41 -12.01
C GLU A 174 -8.76 14.88 -12.18
N TYR A 175 -7.57 14.33 -12.44
CA TYR A 175 -7.36 12.92 -12.78
C TYR A 175 -6.52 12.23 -11.70
N ILE A 176 -7.04 11.13 -11.19
CA ILE A 176 -6.41 10.31 -10.15
C ILE A 176 -6.03 8.95 -10.72
N ILE A 177 -4.76 8.56 -10.58
CA ILE A 177 -4.29 7.22 -10.87
C ILE A 177 -3.97 6.52 -9.55
N LEU A 178 -4.71 5.46 -9.22
CA LEU A 178 -4.41 4.58 -8.09
C LEU A 178 -3.68 3.33 -8.63
N ASN A 179 -2.41 3.20 -8.27
CA ASN A 179 -1.61 2.02 -8.62
C ASN A 179 -1.58 1.05 -7.45
N ILE A 180 -2.10 -0.15 -7.65
CA ILE A 180 -2.17 -1.24 -6.66
C ILE A 180 -1.15 -2.31 -7.03
N TRP A 181 -0.24 -2.58 -6.12
CA TRP A 181 0.75 -3.65 -6.28
C TRP A 181 0.34 -4.90 -5.51
N ASP A 182 0.84 -6.05 -5.92
CA ASP A 182 0.38 -7.36 -5.48
C ASP A 182 0.39 -7.60 -3.96
N ASP A 183 1.40 -7.12 -3.21
CA ASP A 183 1.44 -7.27 -1.74
C ASP A 183 0.63 -6.18 -1.00
N ASP A 184 0.24 -5.11 -1.68
CA ASP A 184 -0.50 -3.99 -1.05
C ASP A 184 -1.86 -4.43 -0.52
N HIS A 185 -2.47 -5.45 -1.14
CA HIS A 185 -3.70 -6.06 -0.66
C HIS A 185 -3.55 -6.55 0.79
N PHE A 186 -2.48 -7.29 1.06
CA PHE A 186 -2.20 -7.86 2.38
C PHE A 186 -1.79 -6.80 3.40
N ARG A 187 -1.09 -5.75 2.94
CA ARG A 187 -0.67 -4.62 3.77
C ARG A 187 -1.82 -3.82 4.36
N ASN A 188 -3.00 -3.88 3.76
CA ASN A 188 -4.19 -3.23 4.30
C ASN A 188 -4.58 -3.74 5.69
N LEU A 189 -4.18 -4.97 6.04
CA LEU A 189 -4.51 -5.65 7.29
C LEU A 189 -3.39 -5.55 8.35
N ASP A 190 -2.22 -5.04 7.99
CA ASP A 190 -1.09 -4.92 8.91
C ASP A 190 -1.30 -3.76 9.89
N SER A 191 -1.45 -4.03 11.18
CA SER A 191 -1.46 -3.01 12.25
C SER A 191 -0.06 -2.52 12.61
N TRP A 192 0.91 -3.43 12.52
CA TRP A 192 2.34 -3.22 12.69
C TRP A 192 3.10 -4.06 11.66
N ARG A 193 3.75 -3.39 10.73
CA ARG A 193 4.40 -4.04 9.57
C ARG A 193 5.38 -5.16 9.97
N SER A 194 6.09 -4.98 11.09
CA SER A 194 7.05 -5.96 11.59
C SER A 194 6.39 -7.30 11.96
N ILE A 195 5.11 -7.33 12.31
CA ILE A 195 4.41 -8.59 12.62
C ILE A 195 4.48 -9.55 11.43
N ARG A 196 4.22 -9.07 10.21
CA ARG A 196 4.20 -9.92 9.01
C ARG A 196 5.59 -10.19 8.44
N PHE A 197 6.46 -9.20 8.44
CA PHE A 197 7.77 -9.27 7.78
C PHE A 197 8.96 -9.56 8.72
N GLY A 198 8.79 -9.43 10.03
CA GLY A 198 9.88 -9.48 10.98
C GLY A 198 10.79 -8.25 10.87
N HIS A 199 12.02 -8.34 11.39
CA HIS A 199 13.02 -7.25 11.33
C HIS A 199 13.52 -6.90 9.91
N ARG A 200 13.06 -7.60 8.90
CA ARG A 200 13.53 -7.41 7.51
C ARG A 200 12.99 -6.15 6.85
N THR A 201 12.07 -5.45 7.49
CA THR A 201 11.50 -4.25 6.91
C THR A 201 12.13 -2.99 7.46
N SER A 202 12.58 -2.15 6.56
CA SER A 202 13.08 -0.82 6.88
C SER A 202 11.99 0.15 7.35
N CYS A 203 10.71 -0.14 7.09
CA CYS A 203 9.51 0.60 7.52
C CYS A 203 8.68 -0.23 8.52
N GLY A 204 9.33 -0.74 9.57
CA GLY A 204 8.74 -1.66 10.53
C GLY A 204 7.91 -1.02 11.65
N PHE A 205 7.32 0.15 11.43
CA PHE A 205 6.51 0.84 12.43
C PHE A 205 5.01 0.62 12.23
N THR A 206 4.20 1.12 13.16
CA THR A 206 2.75 1.04 13.11
C THR A 206 2.16 1.97 12.05
N LEU A 207 0.98 1.63 11.58
CA LEU A 207 0.31 2.31 10.47
C LEU A 207 -1.21 2.23 10.63
N PRO A 208 -1.99 3.06 9.93
CA PRO A 208 -3.43 2.87 9.83
C PRO A 208 -3.72 1.60 9.01
N TYR A 209 -4.73 0.86 9.41
CA TYR A 209 -5.05 -0.44 8.81
C TYR A 209 -6.56 -0.71 8.81
N LEU A 210 -6.95 -1.83 8.23
CA LEU A 210 -8.35 -2.26 8.18
C LEU A 210 -8.56 -3.51 9.03
N GLN A 211 -9.61 -3.50 9.82
CA GLN A 211 -10.18 -4.71 10.42
C GLN A 211 -11.36 -5.16 9.56
N VAL A 212 -11.34 -6.41 9.12
CA VAL A 212 -12.38 -6.97 8.26
C VAL A 212 -13.12 -8.13 8.95
N ASN A 213 -14.39 -8.26 8.63
CA ASN A 213 -15.17 -9.47 8.83
C ASN A 213 -15.95 -9.71 7.55
N VAL A 214 -15.46 -10.62 6.73
CA VAL A 214 -15.98 -10.84 5.35
C VAL A 214 -17.40 -11.40 5.37
N GLN A 215 -17.72 -12.35 6.27
CA GLN A 215 -19.05 -12.94 6.39
C GLN A 215 -20.12 -11.94 6.83
N GLN A 216 -19.73 -10.94 7.62
CA GLN A 216 -20.64 -9.91 8.14
C GLN A 216 -20.61 -8.63 7.28
N ASP A 217 -19.93 -8.66 6.14
CA ASP A 217 -19.71 -7.52 5.23
C ASP A 217 -19.25 -6.26 5.98
N ARG A 218 -18.30 -6.42 6.91
CA ARG A 218 -17.77 -5.31 7.73
C ARG A 218 -16.31 -5.05 7.41
N CYS A 219 -16.01 -3.78 7.12
CA CYS A 219 -14.65 -3.28 6.92
C CYS A 219 -14.48 -1.98 7.71
N LYS A 220 -13.76 -2.06 8.84
CA LYS A 220 -13.56 -0.95 9.78
C LYS A 220 -12.19 -0.31 9.54
N GLN A 221 -12.17 1.01 9.41
CA GLN A 221 -10.96 1.82 9.35
C GLN A 221 -10.39 2.01 10.75
N ILE A 222 -9.14 1.64 10.95
CA ILE A 222 -8.43 1.78 12.23
C ILE A 222 -7.28 2.77 12.04
N GLU A 223 -7.22 3.74 12.93
CA GLU A 223 -6.17 4.75 12.97
C GLU A 223 -4.83 4.15 13.39
N ASN A 224 -3.73 4.81 12.98
CA ASN A 224 -2.41 4.47 13.49
C ASN A 224 -2.38 4.52 15.02
N ILE A 225 -1.87 3.48 15.67
CA ILE A 225 -1.79 3.39 17.13
C ILE A 225 -0.84 4.44 17.72
N CYS A 226 0.22 4.79 16.99
CA CYS A 226 1.13 5.88 17.34
C CYS A 226 0.59 7.17 16.74
N ARG A 227 -0.04 8.03 17.55
CA ARG A 227 -0.67 9.29 17.10
C ARG A 227 0.27 10.49 17.17
N LYS A 228 1.39 10.35 17.86
CA LYS A 228 2.43 11.37 18.01
C LYS A 228 3.80 10.70 18.11
N PRO A 229 4.90 11.45 17.85
CA PRO A 229 6.25 10.87 17.83
C PRO A 229 6.61 10.10 19.10
N GLU A 230 6.18 10.60 20.27
CA GLU A 230 6.49 10.00 21.58
C GLU A 230 5.84 8.61 21.72
N ASP A 231 4.70 8.37 21.06
CA ASP A 231 4.02 7.07 21.12
C ASP A 231 4.85 5.95 20.49
N VAL A 232 5.73 6.30 19.53
CA VAL A 232 6.58 5.30 18.86
C VAL A 232 7.56 4.65 19.85
N TYR A 233 7.98 5.37 20.92
CA TYR A 233 8.84 4.80 21.97
C TYR A 233 8.14 3.71 22.79
N LYS A 234 6.79 3.68 22.83
CA LYS A 234 6.03 2.61 23.46
C LYS A 234 6.26 1.24 22.81
N LEU A 235 6.70 1.21 21.54
CA LEU A 235 7.09 -0.04 20.85
C LEU A 235 8.39 -0.64 21.41
N CYS A 236 9.12 0.09 22.28
CA CYS A 236 10.26 -0.43 23.04
C CYS A 236 9.84 -1.06 24.40
N ASP A 237 8.54 -1.11 24.70
CA ASP A 237 7.98 -1.66 25.94
C ASP A 237 7.24 -2.98 25.64
N GLU A 238 7.70 -4.07 26.27
CA GLU A 238 7.15 -5.41 26.04
C GLU A 238 5.70 -5.54 26.48
N ASP A 239 5.32 -4.93 27.60
CA ASP A 239 3.95 -5.03 28.12
C ASP A 239 2.98 -4.25 27.25
N PHE A 240 3.39 -3.08 26.75
CA PHE A 240 2.60 -2.33 25.77
C PHE A 240 2.39 -3.16 24.49
N ILE A 241 3.45 -3.73 23.92
CA ILE A 241 3.36 -4.54 22.71
C ILE A 241 2.47 -5.76 22.93
N TRP A 242 2.63 -6.44 24.06
CA TRP A 242 1.79 -7.57 24.42
C TRP A 242 0.32 -7.17 24.48
N GLN A 243 -0.02 -6.12 25.22
CA GLN A 243 -1.40 -5.67 25.37
C GLN A 243 -2.05 -5.27 24.05
N LYS A 244 -1.26 -4.71 23.11
CA LYS A 244 -1.79 -4.16 21.86
C LYS A 244 -1.88 -5.19 20.73
N PHE A 245 -0.97 -6.16 20.66
CA PHE A 245 -0.84 -7.02 19.50
C PHE A 245 -1.04 -8.51 19.75
N LYS A 246 -1.17 -8.99 21.00
CA LYS A 246 -1.37 -10.42 21.30
C LYS A 246 -2.55 -11.05 20.54
N ASP A 247 -3.60 -10.28 20.29
CA ASP A 247 -4.84 -10.72 19.63
C ASP A 247 -4.92 -10.22 18.17
N ASP A 248 -3.81 -9.73 17.60
CA ASP A 248 -3.78 -9.24 16.21
C ASP A 248 -3.98 -10.39 15.22
N PRO A 249 -4.95 -10.32 14.27
CA PRO A 249 -5.23 -11.40 13.33
C PRO A 249 -4.03 -11.76 12.43
N VAL A 250 -3.20 -10.78 12.06
CA VAL A 250 -2.00 -11.03 11.25
C VAL A 250 -0.92 -11.73 12.08
N LEU A 251 -0.80 -11.44 13.38
CA LEU A 251 0.07 -12.16 14.28
C LEU A 251 -0.33 -13.64 14.38
N GLN A 252 -1.61 -13.91 14.56
CA GLN A 252 -2.16 -15.27 14.61
C GLN A 252 -1.82 -16.04 13.33
N LEU A 253 -2.05 -15.42 12.19
CA LEU A 253 -1.73 -15.98 10.86
C LEU A 253 -0.22 -16.27 10.72
N VAL A 254 0.65 -15.35 11.14
CA VAL A 254 2.11 -15.53 11.03
C VAL A 254 2.60 -16.66 11.92
N LEU A 255 2.12 -16.74 13.17
CA LEU A 255 2.47 -17.82 14.08
C LEU A 255 1.99 -19.18 13.56
N ALA A 256 0.79 -19.22 12.95
CA ALA A 256 0.26 -20.39 12.32
C ALA A 256 1.13 -20.85 11.14
N THR A 257 1.46 -19.96 10.23
CA THR A 257 2.27 -20.30 9.03
C THR A 257 3.72 -20.69 9.38
N ARG A 258 4.28 -20.17 10.46
CA ARG A 258 5.63 -20.54 10.95
C ARG A 258 5.67 -21.86 11.71
N SER A 259 4.53 -22.42 12.09
CA SER A 259 4.45 -23.76 12.69
C SER A 259 4.73 -24.88 11.69
N GLY A 260 4.89 -24.58 10.41
CA GLY A 260 5.22 -25.53 9.37
C GLY A 260 4.13 -26.57 9.14
N GLU A 261 4.52 -27.86 9.06
CA GLU A 261 3.55 -28.95 8.80
C GLU A 261 2.61 -29.24 9.98
N ASN A 262 2.90 -28.73 11.18
CA ASN A 262 2.12 -28.96 12.42
C ASN A 262 0.98 -27.96 12.64
N VAL A 263 0.47 -27.33 11.60
CA VAL A 263 -0.70 -26.44 11.70
C VAL A 263 -1.94 -27.26 12.01
N SER A 264 -2.50 -27.11 13.22
CA SER A 264 -3.72 -27.81 13.60
C SER A 264 -4.96 -27.24 12.91
N GLN A 265 -5.99 -28.05 12.74
CA GLN A 265 -7.30 -27.65 12.23
C GLN A 265 -7.87 -26.46 13.06
N LYS A 266 -7.75 -26.52 14.38
CA LYS A 266 -8.19 -25.46 15.30
C LYS A 266 -7.53 -24.12 15.02
N LEU A 267 -6.27 -24.11 14.57
CA LEU A 267 -5.55 -22.87 14.24
C LEU A 267 -6.05 -22.27 12.92
N VAL A 268 -6.42 -23.12 11.95
CA VAL A 268 -7.07 -22.66 10.70
C VAL A 268 -8.41 -21.99 11.03
N GLU A 269 -9.22 -22.60 11.89
CA GLU A 269 -10.51 -22.07 12.33
C GLU A 269 -10.36 -20.73 13.05
N LEU A 270 -9.38 -20.60 13.93
CA LEU A 270 -9.07 -19.35 14.63
C LEU A 270 -8.70 -18.21 13.64
N VAL A 271 -7.86 -18.51 12.64
CA VAL A 271 -7.51 -17.52 11.63
C VAL A 271 -8.72 -17.16 10.76
N ALA A 272 -9.54 -18.14 10.39
CA ALA A 272 -10.77 -17.93 9.63
C ALA A 272 -11.75 -17.02 10.40
N GLU A 273 -11.96 -17.30 11.69
CA GLU A 273 -12.81 -16.51 12.58
C GLU A 273 -12.29 -15.07 12.71
N SER A 274 -10.96 -14.89 12.88
CA SER A 274 -10.35 -13.58 13.09
C SER A 274 -10.59 -12.62 11.92
N PHE A 275 -10.70 -13.12 10.70
CA PHE A 275 -11.01 -12.34 9.49
C PHE A 275 -12.48 -12.44 9.07
N GLY A 276 -13.27 -13.26 9.75
CA GLY A 276 -14.66 -13.57 9.36
C GLY A 276 -14.74 -14.19 7.96
N VAL A 277 -13.78 -15.02 7.59
CA VAL A 277 -13.74 -15.72 6.30
C VAL A 277 -14.19 -17.14 6.49
N ALA A 278 -15.15 -17.60 5.69
CA ALA A 278 -15.54 -19.01 5.68
C ALA A 278 -14.43 -19.87 5.03
N ASP A 279 -13.90 -20.84 5.78
CA ASP A 279 -13.00 -21.81 5.18
C ASP A 279 -13.79 -22.82 4.32
N ARG A 280 -13.83 -22.54 3.03
CA ARG A 280 -14.52 -23.38 2.03
C ARG A 280 -13.57 -24.39 1.35
N THR A 281 -12.36 -24.55 1.88
CA THR A 281 -11.38 -25.47 1.29
C THR A 281 -11.63 -26.91 1.73
N ASN A 282 -11.36 -27.85 0.82
CA ASN A 282 -11.38 -29.27 1.16
C ASN A 282 -10.41 -29.55 2.31
N THR A 283 -10.81 -30.37 3.28
CA THR A 283 -10.01 -30.79 4.45
C THR A 283 -8.69 -31.46 4.06
N ASP A 284 -8.60 -32.06 2.87
CA ASP A 284 -7.37 -32.64 2.32
C ASP A 284 -6.33 -31.59 1.92
N THR A 285 -6.73 -30.31 1.83
CA THR A 285 -5.80 -29.21 1.52
C THR A 285 -4.92 -28.91 2.74
N LYS A 286 -3.61 -28.84 2.53
CA LYS A 286 -2.64 -28.52 3.61
C LYS A 286 -3.07 -27.26 4.37
N ALA A 287 -3.08 -27.32 5.69
CA ALA A 287 -3.55 -26.23 6.57
C ALA A 287 -2.88 -24.87 6.27
N ALA A 288 -1.57 -24.86 5.99
CA ALA A 288 -0.84 -23.63 5.59
C ALA A 288 -1.37 -23.02 4.27
N GLN A 289 -1.87 -23.84 3.34
CA GLN A 289 -2.47 -23.34 2.10
C GLN A 289 -3.88 -22.77 2.35
N ARG A 290 -4.65 -23.40 3.24
CA ARG A 290 -5.96 -22.90 3.67
C ARG A 290 -5.82 -21.52 4.34
N ILE A 291 -4.88 -21.38 5.27
CA ILE A 291 -4.58 -20.09 5.93
C ILE A 291 -4.21 -19.01 4.89
N ARG A 292 -3.37 -19.35 3.88
CA ARG A 292 -3.06 -18.39 2.81
C ARG A 292 -4.29 -17.98 2.01
N LYS A 293 -5.22 -18.89 1.72
CA LYS A 293 -6.48 -18.56 1.02
C LYS A 293 -7.36 -17.63 1.85
N ILE A 294 -7.51 -17.91 3.16
CA ILE A 294 -8.25 -17.07 4.10
C ILE A 294 -7.66 -15.65 4.10
N HIS A 295 -6.34 -15.53 4.23
CA HIS A 295 -5.67 -14.23 4.22
C HIS A 295 -5.86 -13.49 2.89
N THR A 296 -5.77 -14.20 1.76
CA THR A 296 -6.00 -13.63 0.44
C THR A 296 -7.42 -13.10 0.30
N GLU A 297 -8.44 -13.86 0.71
CA GLU A 297 -9.83 -13.43 0.66
C GLU A 297 -10.07 -12.17 1.51
N ALA A 298 -9.56 -12.14 2.74
CA ALA A 298 -9.63 -10.97 3.62
C ALA A 298 -8.94 -9.75 3.02
N ALA A 299 -7.74 -9.91 2.44
CA ALA A 299 -6.96 -8.85 1.85
C ALA A 299 -7.61 -8.26 0.59
N LEU A 300 -8.15 -9.10 -0.28
CA LEU A 300 -8.87 -8.67 -1.48
C LEU A 300 -10.20 -7.99 -1.12
N TYR A 301 -10.92 -8.49 -0.11
CA TYR A 301 -12.12 -7.84 0.42
C TYR A 301 -11.80 -6.43 0.96
N ALA A 302 -10.73 -6.29 1.74
CA ALA A 302 -10.25 -4.99 2.21
C ALA A 302 -9.99 -4.02 1.05
N THR A 303 -9.29 -4.49 0.00
CA THR A 303 -8.98 -3.67 -1.17
C THR A 303 -10.23 -3.26 -1.96
N LYS A 304 -11.20 -4.16 -2.14
CA LYS A 304 -12.49 -3.82 -2.78
C LYS A 304 -13.19 -2.67 -2.06
N ASN A 305 -13.20 -2.68 -0.72
CA ASN A 305 -13.76 -1.59 0.08
C ASN A 305 -13.02 -0.27 -0.16
N ILE A 306 -11.67 -0.28 -0.18
CA ILE A 306 -10.88 0.93 -0.41
C ILE A 306 -11.15 1.51 -1.81
N VAL A 307 -11.19 0.66 -2.83
CA VAL A 307 -11.52 1.10 -4.19
C VAL A 307 -12.93 1.69 -4.25
N THR A 308 -13.91 1.08 -3.57
CA THR A 308 -15.27 1.62 -3.46
C THR A 308 -15.29 3.00 -2.77
N TRP A 309 -14.51 3.19 -1.70
CA TRP A 309 -14.38 4.51 -1.06
C TRP A 309 -13.69 5.53 -1.97
N THR A 310 -12.72 5.09 -2.76
CA THR A 310 -12.06 5.93 -3.78
C THR A 310 -13.07 6.36 -4.85
N GLU A 311 -13.91 5.45 -5.35
CA GLU A 311 -15.00 5.73 -6.28
C GLU A 311 -15.97 6.78 -5.72
N GLN A 312 -16.38 6.61 -4.47
CA GLN A 312 -17.27 7.56 -3.78
C GLN A 312 -16.62 8.94 -3.66
N PHE A 313 -15.33 8.99 -3.33
CA PHE A 313 -14.59 10.24 -3.24
C PHE A 313 -14.49 10.96 -4.59
N VAL A 314 -14.05 10.27 -5.66
CA VAL A 314 -13.91 10.90 -6.98
C VAL A 314 -15.26 11.33 -7.55
N LYS A 315 -16.32 10.55 -7.33
CA LYS A 315 -17.70 10.93 -7.71
C LYS A 315 -18.15 12.19 -6.98
N LYS A 316 -17.93 12.25 -5.66
CA LYS A 316 -18.30 13.42 -4.84
C LYS A 316 -17.55 14.69 -5.23
N THR A 317 -16.30 14.57 -5.69
CA THR A 317 -15.41 15.69 -6.02
C THR A 317 -15.34 16.01 -7.50
N GLY A 318 -16.09 15.29 -8.36
CA GLY A 318 -16.06 15.47 -9.81
C GLY A 318 -14.77 15.05 -10.49
N LYS A 319 -13.91 14.28 -9.79
CA LYS A 319 -12.63 13.79 -10.31
C LYS A 319 -12.83 12.52 -11.13
N LYS A 320 -11.82 12.17 -11.94
CA LYS A 320 -11.77 10.96 -12.75
C LYS A 320 -10.77 9.97 -12.17
N LEU A 321 -11.12 8.69 -12.15
CA LEU A 321 -10.27 7.61 -11.61
C LEU A 321 -9.73 6.72 -12.72
N MET A 322 -8.47 6.29 -12.58
CA MET A 322 -7.87 5.15 -13.28
C MET A 322 -7.22 4.24 -12.26
N VAL A 323 -7.35 2.93 -12.42
CA VAL A 323 -6.66 1.93 -11.58
C VAL A 323 -5.62 1.20 -12.42
N ILE A 324 -4.40 1.10 -11.89
CA ILE A 324 -3.33 0.29 -12.48
C ILE A 324 -3.01 -0.85 -11.52
N LEU A 325 -2.91 -2.06 -12.03
CA LEU A 325 -2.43 -3.22 -11.29
C LEU A 325 -0.97 -3.50 -11.70
N SER A 326 -0.05 -3.33 -10.76
CA SER A 326 1.38 -3.61 -10.93
C SER A 326 1.81 -4.83 -10.10
N PHE A 327 2.90 -5.44 -10.47
CA PHE A 327 3.29 -6.74 -9.89
C PHE A 327 4.79 -6.84 -9.64
N SER A 328 5.14 -7.67 -8.66
CA SER A 328 6.52 -8.08 -8.42
C SER A 328 7.04 -8.94 -9.57
N GLN A 329 8.37 -8.93 -9.75
CA GLN A 329 9.05 -9.83 -10.68
C GLN A 329 8.59 -11.28 -10.53
N GLY A 330 8.41 -11.75 -9.27
CA GLY A 330 8.00 -13.12 -8.98
C GLY A 330 6.58 -13.45 -9.47
N ASN A 331 5.63 -12.51 -9.36
CA ASN A 331 4.27 -12.73 -9.83
C ASN A 331 4.14 -12.60 -11.35
N ILE A 332 4.92 -11.72 -11.99
CA ILE A 332 5.02 -11.73 -13.46
C ILE A 332 5.67 -13.05 -13.95
N ALA A 333 6.71 -13.55 -13.26
CA ALA A 333 7.31 -14.84 -13.64
C ALA A 333 6.32 -16.01 -13.56
N LYS A 334 5.44 -16.02 -12.55
CA LYS A 334 4.37 -17.04 -12.43
C LYS A 334 3.39 -16.92 -13.60
N GLU A 335 2.94 -15.73 -13.92
CA GLU A 335 2.05 -15.44 -15.05
C GLU A 335 2.64 -15.95 -16.37
N LEU A 336 3.90 -15.60 -16.66
CA LEU A 336 4.58 -15.99 -17.89
C LEU A 336 4.84 -17.51 -17.98
N ARG A 337 4.76 -18.23 -16.86
CA ARG A 337 4.80 -19.70 -16.79
C ARG A 337 3.42 -20.35 -16.78
N GLY A 338 2.36 -19.59 -17.00
CA GLY A 338 0.99 -20.10 -17.06
C GLY A 338 0.40 -20.49 -15.69
N MET A 339 0.95 -19.98 -14.59
CA MET A 339 0.41 -20.22 -13.25
C MET A 339 -0.80 -19.30 -12.97
N SER A 340 -1.78 -19.84 -12.24
CA SER A 340 -2.96 -19.07 -11.83
C SER A 340 -2.59 -17.87 -10.95
N ARG A 341 -3.37 -16.79 -11.09
CA ARG A 341 -3.23 -15.59 -10.29
C ARG A 341 -3.98 -15.72 -8.95
N PHE A 342 -3.45 -15.08 -7.91
CA PHE A 342 -4.09 -15.11 -6.58
C PHE A 342 -5.26 -14.12 -6.45
N ASP A 343 -5.25 -13.06 -7.26
CA ASP A 343 -6.14 -11.90 -7.23
C ASP A 343 -7.27 -11.94 -8.28
N GLU A 344 -7.53 -13.12 -8.86
CA GLU A 344 -8.50 -13.29 -9.94
C GLU A 344 -9.90 -12.73 -9.60
N SER A 345 -10.40 -12.99 -8.38
CA SER A 345 -11.70 -12.49 -7.94
C SER A 345 -11.76 -10.97 -7.84
N PHE A 346 -10.63 -10.32 -7.57
CA PHE A 346 -10.51 -8.87 -7.55
C PHE A 346 -10.48 -8.28 -8.96
N VAL A 347 -9.70 -8.88 -9.85
CA VAL A 347 -9.61 -8.46 -11.25
C VAL A 347 -10.94 -8.63 -11.97
N ASN A 348 -11.63 -9.76 -11.76
CA ASN A 348 -12.97 -9.95 -12.32
C ASN A 348 -13.95 -8.89 -11.81
N TRP A 349 -13.89 -8.53 -10.53
CA TRP A 349 -14.72 -7.45 -9.97
C TRP A 349 -14.39 -6.07 -10.56
N LEU A 350 -13.15 -5.82 -10.98
CA LEU A 350 -12.75 -4.58 -11.63
C LEU A 350 -13.21 -4.45 -13.09
N LYS A 351 -13.53 -5.55 -13.78
CA LYS A 351 -13.94 -5.52 -15.20
C LYS A 351 -15.21 -4.69 -15.45
N ASP A 352 -16.10 -4.66 -14.46
CA ASP A 352 -17.39 -3.97 -14.58
C ASP A 352 -17.34 -2.50 -14.12
N LYS A 353 -16.14 -1.95 -13.90
CA LYS A 353 -15.96 -0.58 -13.42
C LYS A 353 -16.06 0.45 -14.56
N PRO A 354 -16.69 1.62 -14.32
CA PRO A 354 -16.91 2.62 -15.36
C PRO A 354 -15.69 3.50 -15.65
N TYR A 355 -14.51 3.12 -15.21
CA TYR A 355 -13.25 3.85 -15.39
C TYR A 355 -12.15 2.91 -15.91
N PRO A 356 -11.07 3.46 -16.50
CA PRO A 356 -9.98 2.63 -17.01
C PRO A 356 -9.32 1.79 -15.91
N VAL A 357 -9.18 0.50 -16.18
CA VAL A 357 -8.40 -0.44 -15.39
C VAL A 357 -7.32 -1.03 -16.29
N ILE A 358 -6.08 -0.97 -15.84
CA ILE A 358 -4.91 -1.47 -16.59
C ILE A 358 -4.24 -2.56 -15.77
N ASP A 359 -4.24 -3.79 -16.30
CA ASP A 359 -3.50 -4.91 -15.73
C ASP A 359 -2.14 -5.05 -16.44
N MET A 360 -1.06 -4.74 -15.74
CA MET A 360 0.29 -4.80 -16.33
C MET A 360 0.72 -6.22 -16.74
N ARG A 361 0.07 -7.27 -16.25
CA ARG A 361 0.34 -8.66 -16.68
C ARG A 361 0.07 -8.85 -18.16
N ASP A 362 -0.98 -8.23 -18.70
CA ASP A 362 -1.33 -8.35 -20.12
C ASP A 362 -0.23 -7.77 -21.00
N PHE A 363 0.35 -6.64 -20.59
CA PHE A 363 1.46 -6.02 -21.31
C PHE A 363 2.74 -6.86 -21.23
N PHE A 364 3.09 -7.38 -20.06
CA PHE A 364 4.24 -8.28 -19.91
C PHE A 364 4.09 -9.55 -20.73
N ARG A 365 2.89 -10.13 -20.80
CA ARG A 365 2.60 -11.32 -21.63
C ARG A 365 2.77 -11.01 -23.10
N GLY A 366 2.17 -9.92 -23.57
CA GLY A 366 2.26 -9.50 -24.97
C GLY A 366 3.68 -9.13 -25.40
N ASP A 367 4.47 -8.52 -24.52
CA ASP A 367 5.86 -8.19 -24.79
C ASP A 367 6.75 -9.43 -24.78
N TYR A 368 6.64 -10.30 -23.75
CA TYR A 368 7.42 -11.54 -23.63
C TYR A 368 7.26 -12.45 -24.85
N ALA A 369 6.08 -12.50 -25.44
CA ALA A 369 5.83 -13.33 -26.64
C ALA A 369 6.73 -12.97 -27.83
N ARG A 370 7.35 -11.81 -27.83
CA ARG A 370 8.30 -11.33 -28.86
C ARG A 370 9.75 -11.72 -28.60
N PHE A 371 10.05 -12.25 -27.40
CA PHE A 371 11.41 -12.61 -26.98
C PHE A 371 11.65 -14.11 -27.07
N LYS A 372 12.86 -14.49 -27.50
CA LYS A 372 13.32 -15.89 -27.54
C LYS A 372 14.32 -16.17 -26.41
N VAL A 373 13.94 -15.81 -25.16
CA VAL A 373 14.76 -16.02 -23.96
C VAL A 373 13.91 -16.59 -22.85
N ASP A 374 14.53 -17.17 -21.83
CA ASP A 374 13.79 -17.63 -20.65
C ASP A 374 13.19 -16.47 -19.85
N VAL A 375 12.16 -16.79 -19.04
CA VAL A 375 11.40 -15.82 -18.25
C VAL A 375 12.30 -14.99 -17.33
N ASN A 376 13.31 -15.59 -16.70
CA ASN A 376 14.16 -14.87 -15.75
C ASN A 376 15.09 -13.88 -16.47
N THR A 377 15.66 -14.27 -17.61
CA THR A 377 16.48 -13.39 -18.47
C THR A 377 15.63 -12.24 -18.99
N TYR A 378 14.40 -12.49 -19.44
CA TYR A 378 13.47 -11.46 -19.86
C TYR A 378 13.19 -10.45 -18.73
N LEU A 379 12.86 -10.91 -17.54
CA LEU A 379 12.47 -10.04 -16.43
C LEU A 379 13.64 -9.21 -15.86
N LYS A 380 14.88 -9.66 -15.98
CA LYS A 380 16.08 -8.87 -15.62
C LYS A 380 16.22 -7.58 -16.44
N ARG A 381 15.55 -7.46 -17.61
CA ARG A 381 15.50 -6.22 -18.39
C ARG A 381 14.78 -5.10 -17.66
N TYR A 382 13.80 -5.45 -16.79
CA TYR A 382 12.85 -4.51 -16.22
C TYR A 382 12.94 -4.39 -14.70
N TYR A 383 13.57 -5.37 -14.00
CA TYR A 383 13.59 -5.44 -12.55
C TYR A 383 14.99 -5.53 -11.97
N ILE A 384 15.19 -4.79 -10.86
CA ILE A 384 16.36 -4.85 -9.96
C ILE A 384 15.91 -5.02 -8.50
N GLY A 385 14.71 -5.60 -8.31
CA GLY A 385 13.92 -5.62 -7.08
C GLY A 385 12.62 -4.86 -7.34
N HIS A 386 12.69 -3.54 -7.56
CA HIS A 386 11.64 -2.75 -8.20
C HIS A 386 11.90 -2.65 -9.71
N HIS A 387 11.13 -1.83 -10.41
CA HIS A 387 11.44 -1.52 -11.79
C HIS A 387 12.75 -0.72 -11.88
N ASN A 388 13.62 -1.11 -12.79
CA ASN A 388 14.74 -0.28 -13.23
C ASN A 388 14.24 0.83 -14.20
N PRO A 389 15.08 1.75 -14.73
CA PRO A 389 14.63 2.76 -15.68
C PRO A 389 13.91 2.17 -16.90
N ALA A 390 14.37 1.03 -17.44
CA ALA A 390 13.70 0.37 -18.57
C ALA A 390 12.31 -0.17 -18.18
N GLY A 391 12.13 -0.69 -16.96
CA GLY A 391 10.85 -1.13 -16.44
C GLY A 391 9.87 0.02 -16.21
N ASN A 392 10.36 1.17 -15.73
CA ASN A 392 9.54 2.38 -15.61
C ASN A 392 9.16 2.95 -16.98
N PHE A 393 10.10 2.97 -17.94
CA PHE A 393 9.79 3.34 -19.32
C PHE A 393 8.73 2.39 -19.91
N PHE A 394 8.88 1.07 -19.72
CA PHE A 394 7.91 0.08 -20.19
C PHE A 394 6.52 0.31 -19.57
N THR A 395 6.44 0.63 -18.29
CA THR A 395 5.17 0.97 -17.64
C THR A 395 4.54 2.21 -18.28
N ALA A 396 5.29 3.29 -18.47
CA ALA A 396 4.79 4.50 -19.14
C ALA A 396 4.30 4.22 -20.56
N TRP A 397 5.09 3.46 -21.34
CA TRP A 397 4.71 3.04 -22.70
C TRP A 397 3.42 2.22 -22.73
N ALA A 398 3.29 1.26 -21.81
CA ALA A 398 2.13 0.38 -21.75
C ALA A 398 0.82 1.14 -21.47
N ILE A 399 0.86 2.14 -20.59
CA ILE A 399 -0.35 2.89 -20.18
C ILE A 399 -0.62 4.12 -21.06
N LYS A 400 0.35 4.61 -21.82
CA LYS A 400 0.32 5.89 -22.54
C LYS A 400 -0.96 6.10 -23.35
N ASN A 401 -1.27 5.19 -24.25
CA ASN A 401 -2.43 5.36 -25.13
C ASN A 401 -3.73 5.45 -24.36
N ARG A 402 -3.88 4.61 -23.32
CA ARG A 402 -5.08 4.64 -22.47
C ARG A 402 -5.19 5.94 -21.67
N VAL A 403 -4.06 6.50 -21.23
CA VAL A 403 -4.04 7.81 -20.56
C VAL A 403 -4.41 8.92 -21.54
N VAL A 404 -3.85 8.93 -22.77
CA VAL A 404 -4.17 9.93 -23.81
C VAL A 404 -5.67 9.92 -24.13
N GLU A 405 -6.28 8.75 -24.31
CA GLU A 405 -7.70 8.58 -24.56
C GLU A 405 -8.59 9.04 -23.39
N TRP A 406 -8.09 8.93 -22.18
CA TRP A 406 -8.83 9.25 -20.95
C TRP A 406 -8.82 10.74 -20.62
N LEU A 407 -7.79 11.47 -21.06
CA LEU A 407 -7.63 12.88 -20.78
C LEU A 407 -8.51 13.75 -21.71
N ASP A 408 -9.26 14.68 -21.12
CA ASP A 408 -10.07 15.67 -21.83
C ASP A 408 -9.79 17.06 -21.25
N PRO A 409 -9.29 18.02 -22.03
CA PRO A 409 -8.88 17.86 -23.43
C PRO A 409 -7.64 16.94 -23.56
N SER A 410 -7.50 16.31 -24.75
CA SER A 410 -6.31 15.51 -25.05
C SER A 410 -5.02 16.32 -24.84
N PRO A 411 -3.90 15.69 -24.46
CA PRO A 411 -2.61 16.37 -24.34
C PRO A 411 -2.18 17.03 -25.65
N VAL A 412 -1.46 18.16 -25.58
CA VAL A 412 -1.09 18.98 -26.75
C VAL A 412 -0.48 18.16 -27.90
N PRO A 413 0.45 17.21 -27.68
CA PRO A 413 1.01 16.42 -28.79
C PRO A 413 0.04 15.48 -29.50
N TYR A 414 -1.18 15.32 -28.97
CA TYR A 414 -2.21 14.40 -29.46
C TYR A 414 -3.51 15.08 -29.91
N ARG A 415 -3.46 16.39 -30.09
CA ARG A 415 -4.59 17.21 -30.60
C ARG A 415 -4.56 17.32 -32.11
#